data_60fb91db9c897e3af0f3df1516ba628c
#
_entry.id   60fb91db9c897e3af0f3df1516ba628c
#
_cell.length_a   1.000
_cell.length_b   1.000
_cell.length_c   1.000
_cell.angle_alpha   90.00
_cell.angle_beta   90.00
_cell.angle_gamma   90.00
#
_symmetry.space_group_name_H-M   'P 1'
#
loop_
_entity.id
_entity.type
_entity.pdbx_description
1 polymer ?
#
loop_
_entity_poly.entity_id
_entity_poly.type
_entity_poly.pdbx_seq_one_letter_code
_entity_poly.pdbx_strand_id
1 'polypeptide(L)'
;MILIEKIADYIVQEQTRQFAPSTIHHAKRAVIDWFAAMYPGSVQDPNPMLRAAFIEAGDPQQSIVFPTGDYSTIKTAAFLNGASAHTSEFDDIFRDGGLHPGCATIAAAL
;
A
#
# COMPACT_ATOMS: atom_id res chain seq x y z
N MET A 1 -22.73 -3.52 -20.62
CA MET A 1 -21.41 -3.36 -19.96
C MET A 1 -21.55 -3.80 -18.52
N ILE A 2 -20.85 -4.85 -18.13
CA ILE A 2 -20.82 -5.35 -16.75
C ILE A 2 -19.91 -4.45 -15.89
N LEU A 3 -19.99 -4.57 -14.57
CA LEU A 3 -19.27 -3.68 -13.64
C LEU A 3 -17.76 -3.69 -13.88
N ILE A 4 -17.17 -4.87 -14.11
CA ILE A 4 -15.73 -4.99 -14.32
C ILE A 4 -15.25 -4.28 -15.59
N GLU A 5 -16.04 -4.27 -16.65
CA GLU A 5 -15.74 -3.52 -17.87
C GLU A 5 -15.71 -2.02 -17.62
N LYS A 6 -16.68 -1.50 -16.84
CA LYS A 6 -16.71 -0.08 -16.44
C LYS A 6 -15.48 0.32 -15.60
N ILE A 7 -15.05 -0.56 -14.70
CA ILE A 7 -13.84 -0.33 -13.89
C ILE A 7 -12.59 -0.32 -14.78
N ALA A 8 -12.48 -1.27 -15.70
CA ALA A 8 -11.35 -1.34 -16.62
C ALA A 8 -11.27 -0.10 -17.53
N ASP A 9 -12.40 0.31 -18.09
CA ASP A 9 -12.47 1.54 -18.92
C ASP A 9 -12.09 2.80 -18.12
N TYR A 10 -12.55 2.88 -16.86
CA TYR A 10 -12.18 3.98 -15.98
C TYR A 10 -10.66 4.01 -15.72
N ILE A 11 -10.05 2.87 -15.37
CA ILE A 11 -8.61 2.77 -15.14
C ILE A 11 -7.81 3.21 -16.38
N VAL A 12 -8.21 2.77 -17.58
CA VAL A 12 -7.54 3.15 -18.83
C VAL A 12 -7.66 4.66 -19.09
N GLN A 13 -8.82 5.27 -18.83
CA GLN A 13 -9.00 6.71 -18.98
C GLN A 13 -8.15 7.52 -17.99
N GLU A 14 -8.00 7.04 -16.75
CA GLU A 14 -7.22 7.74 -15.73
C GLU A 14 -5.70 7.77 -16.04
N GLN A 15 -5.18 6.82 -16.84
CA GLN A 15 -3.74 6.79 -17.20
C GLN A 15 -3.26 8.05 -17.93
N THR A 16 -4.15 8.73 -18.64
CA THR A 16 -3.80 9.93 -19.43
C THR A 16 -4.37 11.21 -18.82
N ARG A 17 -5.07 11.10 -17.69
CA ARG A 17 -5.74 12.24 -17.06
C ARG A 17 -4.73 13.20 -16.44
N GLN A 18 -4.93 14.48 -16.70
CA GLN A 18 -4.22 15.55 -16.00
C GLN A 18 -4.93 15.84 -14.68
N PHE A 19 -4.23 15.63 -13.57
CA PHE A 19 -4.78 15.91 -12.25
C PHE A 19 -4.56 17.36 -11.83
N ALA A 20 -5.54 17.94 -11.14
CA ALA A 20 -5.39 19.26 -10.55
C ALA A 20 -4.24 19.26 -9.50
N PRO A 21 -3.53 20.38 -9.33
CA PRO A 21 -2.47 20.50 -8.32
C PRO A 21 -2.93 20.14 -6.90
N SER A 22 -4.18 20.43 -6.55
CA SER A 22 -4.78 20.04 -5.27
C SER A 22 -4.88 18.53 -5.12
N THR A 23 -5.26 17.80 -6.17
CA THR A 23 -5.33 16.34 -6.15
C THR A 23 -3.95 15.73 -5.90
N ILE A 24 -2.93 16.23 -6.61
CA ILE A 24 -1.54 15.80 -6.41
C ILE A 24 -1.07 16.10 -4.98
N HIS A 25 -1.42 17.27 -4.44
CA HIS A 25 -1.08 17.63 -3.06
C HIS A 25 -1.71 16.66 -2.05
N HIS A 26 -2.99 16.32 -2.21
CA HIS A 26 -3.66 15.37 -1.33
C HIS A 26 -3.09 13.95 -1.45
N ALA A 27 -2.75 13.51 -2.66
CA ALA A 27 -2.10 12.21 -2.86
C ALA A 27 -0.75 12.12 -2.14
N LYS A 28 0.07 13.18 -2.22
CA LYS A 28 1.34 13.25 -1.46
C LYS A 28 1.13 13.17 0.05
N ARG A 29 0.11 13.85 0.56
CA ARG A 29 -0.24 13.77 1.99
C ARG A 29 -0.66 12.37 2.39
N ALA A 30 -1.47 11.69 1.57
CA ALA A 30 -1.89 10.32 1.82
C ALA A 30 -0.70 9.35 1.88
N VAL A 31 0.31 9.52 1.02
CA VAL A 31 1.55 8.73 1.07
C VAL A 31 2.34 9.01 2.35
N ILE A 32 2.45 10.27 2.79
CA ILE A 32 3.13 10.62 4.04
C ILE A 32 2.40 10.01 5.24
N ASP A 33 1.08 10.11 5.27
CA ASP A 33 0.22 9.52 6.30
C ASP A 33 0.38 8.00 6.36
N TRP A 34 0.39 7.36 5.19
CA TRP A 34 0.63 5.93 5.06
C TRP A 34 1.97 5.50 5.69
N PHE A 35 3.07 6.23 5.41
CA PHE A 35 4.36 5.96 6.04
C PHE A 35 4.32 6.20 7.55
N ALA A 36 3.59 7.21 8.02
CA ALA A 36 3.43 7.49 9.44
C ALA A 36 2.74 6.34 10.19
N ALA A 37 1.77 5.67 9.55
CA ALA A 37 1.11 4.48 10.09
C ALA A 37 1.99 3.22 9.97
N MET A 38 2.67 3.05 8.84
CA MET A 38 3.48 1.88 8.52
C MET A 38 4.67 1.71 9.48
N TYR A 39 5.38 2.78 9.81
CA TYR A 39 6.56 2.70 10.68
C TYR A 39 6.26 2.07 12.04
N PRO A 40 5.33 2.60 12.87
CA PRO A 40 4.99 1.96 14.14
C PRO A 40 4.35 0.59 13.97
N GLY A 41 3.54 0.38 12.93
CA GLY A 41 2.91 -0.91 12.66
C GLY A 41 3.92 -2.01 12.33
N SER A 42 5.03 -1.67 11.68
CA SER A 42 6.04 -2.65 11.26
C SER A 42 6.71 -3.40 12.41
N VAL A 43 6.71 -2.85 13.62
CA VAL A 43 7.30 -3.45 14.82
C VAL A 43 6.26 -4.08 15.75
N GLN A 44 4.97 -3.92 15.43
CA GLN A 44 3.87 -4.51 16.19
C GLN A 44 3.52 -5.89 15.62
N ASP A 45 3.08 -6.80 16.49
CA ASP A 45 2.55 -8.09 16.06
C ASP A 45 1.32 -7.90 15.16
N PRO A 46 1.16 -8.67 14.06
CA PRO A 46 1.98 -9.84 13.70
C PRO A 46 3.14 -9.55 12.73
N ASN A 47 3.49 -8.29 12.42
CA ASN A 47 4.39 -7.95 11.31
C ASN A 47 5.83 -8.52 11.41
N PRO A 48 6.50 -8.56 12.59
CA PRO A 48 7.78 -9.23 12.68
C PRO A 48 7.71 -10.73 12.33
N MET A 49 6.62 -11.40 12.72
CA MET A 49 6.39 -12.81 12.41
C MET A 49 6.07 -13.00 10.91
N LEU A 50 5.28 -12.11 10.33
CA LEU A 50 5.00 -12.14 8.88
C LEU A 50 6.28 -11.97 8.06
N ARG A 51 7.14 -11.02 8.41
CA ARG A 51 8.44 -10.87 7.73
C ARG A 51 9.28 -12.13 7.83
N ALA A 52 9.40 -12.70 9.03
CA ALA A 52 10.17 -13.93 9.23
C ALA A 52 9.60 -15.13 8.46
N ALA A 53 8.30 -15.15 8.21
CA ALA A 53 7.63 -16.24 7.50
C ALA A 53 7.67 -16.09 5.97
N PHE A 54 7.69 -14.85 5.45
CA PHE A 54 7.50 -14.59 4.02
C PHE A 54 8.75 -14.10 3.28
N ILE A 55 9.79 -13.66 3.99
CA ILE A 55 11.07 -13.27 3.37
C ILE A 55 12.03 -14.44 3.45
N GLU A 56 12.48 -14.92 2.30
CA GLU A 56 13.43 -16.02 2.19
C GLU A 56 14.81 -15.53 1.74
N ALA A 57 15.85 -16.26 2.18
CA ALA A 57 17.21 -16.01 1.71
C ALA A 57 17.31 -16.31 0.20
N GLY A 58 17.65 -15.29 -0.57
CA GLY A 58 17.71 -15.40 -2.04
C GLY A 58 16.47 -14.95 -2.78
N ASP A 59 15.51 -14.35 -2.08
CA ASP A 59 14.35 -13.71 -2.72
C ASP A 59 14.77 -12.73 -3.81
N PRO A 60 14.02 -12.65 -4.92
CA PRO A 60 14.31 -11.70 -5.98
C PRO A 60 14.16 -10.26 -5.46
N GLN A 61 15.15 -9.42 -5.77
CA GLN A 61 15.17 -8.01 -5.37
C GLN A 61 14.24 -7.15 -6.27
N GLN A 62 12.93 -7.45 -6.24
CA GLN A 62 11.94 -6.78 -7.08
C GLN A 62 11.32 -5.56 -6.43
N SER A 63 11.09 -5.61 -5.11
CA SER A 63 10.50 -4.51 -4.37
C SER A 63 11.00 -4.51 -2.92
N ILE A 64 11.01 -3.31 -2.31
CA ILE A 64 11.51 -3.09 -0.96
C ILE A 64 10.42 -3.34 0.10
N VAL A 65 10.81 -3.95 1.21
CA VAL A 65 9.98 -4.07 2.42
C VAL A 65 10.40 -2.99 3.40
N PHE A 66 9.49 -2.06 3.68
CA PHE A 66 9.73 -0.97 4.63
C PHE A 66 9.46 -1.42 6.08
N PRO A 67 10.12 -0.82 7.09
CA PRO A 67 11.27 0.08 7.00
C PRO A 67 12.62 -0.65 7.04
N THR A 68 12.62 -1.99 7.00
CA THR A 68 13.83 -2.81 7.21
C THR A 68 14.83 -2.72 6.06
N GLY A 69 14.34 -2.41 4.85
CA GLY A 69 15.16 -2.37 3.66
C GLY A 69 15.42 -3.75 3.03
N ASP A 70 14.74 -4.79 3.53
CA ASP A 70 14.73 -6.10 2.89
C ASP A 70 14.11 -6.01 1.51
N TYR A 71 14.53 -6.90 0.61
CA TYR A 71 13.93 -7.03 -0.71
C TYR A 71 13.25 -8.39 -0.85
N SER A 72 12.15 -8.42 -1.59
CA SER A 72 11.43 -9.65 -1.92
C SER A 72 10.68 -9.53 -3.25
N THR A 73 9.80 -10.48 -3.54
CA THR A 73 8.92 -10.37 -4.69
C THR A 73 7.97 -9.17 -4.54
N ILE A 74 7.49 -8.62 -5.66
CA ILE A 74 6.50 -7.51 -5.65
C ILE A 74 5.30 -7.85 -4.77
N LYS A 75 4.79 -9.10 -4.86
CA LYS A 75 3.62 -9.53 -4.08
C LYS A 75 3.90 -9.58 -2.58
N THR A 76 5.03 -10.15 -2.19
CA THR A 76 5.44 -10.25 -0.78
C THR A 76 5.66 -8.86 -0.19
N ALA A 77 6.39 -8.00 -0.90
CA ALA A 77 6.64 -6.63 -0.43
C ALA A 77 5.34 -5.83 -0.28
N ALA A 78 4.44 -5.86 -1.26
CA ALA A 78 3.15 -5.19 -1.18
C ALA A 78 2.31 -5.71 0.00
N PHE A 79 2.28 -7.02 0.23
CA PHE A 79 1.56 -7.62 1.36
C PHE A 79 2.14 -7.17 2.71
N LEU A 80 3.45 -7.27 2.91
CA LEU A 80 4.10 -6.92 4.17
C LEU A 80 4.02 -5.42 4.47
N ASN A 81 4.17 -4.58 3.46
CA ASN A 81 4.04 -3.13 3.56
C ASN A 81 2.59 -2.73 3.90
N GLY A 82 1.61 -3.34 3.25
CA GLY A 82 0.20 -3.10 3.52
C GLY A 82 -0.22 -3.55 4.92
N ALA A 83 0.21 -4.74 5.35
CA ALA A 83 -0.04 -5.25 6.70
C ALA A 83 0.54 -4.30 7.76
N SER A 84 1.79 -3.85 7.57
CA SER A 84 2.43 -2.88 8.47
C SER A 84 1.69 -1.56 8.54
N ALA A 85 1.20 -1.05 7.42
CA ALA A 85 0.47 0.22 7.38
C ALA A 85 -0.87 0.17 8.12
N HIS A 86 -1.53 -1.00 8.12
CA HIS A 86 -2.84 -1.15 8.75
C HIS A 86 -2.80 -1.55 10.23
N THR A 87 -1.74 -2.19 10.69
CA THR A 87 -1.68 -2.79 12.04
C THR A 87 -1.92 -1.79 13.18
N SER A 88 -1.50 -0.53 13.02
CA SER A 88 -1.70 0.50 14.06
C SER A 88 -3.13 1.06 14.11
N GLU A 89 -3.97 0.77 13.13
CA GLU A 89 -5.38 1.20 13.01
C GLU A 89 -5.60 2.72 13.14
N PHE A 90 -4.63 3.55 12.72
CA PHE A 90 -4.81 4.99 12.58
C PHE A 90 -4.51 5.50 11.16
N ASP A 91 -4.38 4.57 10.21
CA ASP A 91 -4.31 4.83 8.79
C ASP A 91 -5.63 5.39 8.23
N ASP A 92 -5.60 5.86 6.99
CA ASP A 92 -6.74 6.50 6.34
C ASP A 92 -8.01 5.63 6.35
N ILE A 93 -9.16 6.26 6.52
CA ILE A 93 -10.45 5.57 6.50
C ILE A 93 -11.43 6.20 5.50
N PHE A 94 -12.02 5.38 4.65
CA PHE A 94 -13.20 5.72 3.86
C PHE A 94 -14.46 5.30 4.64
N ARG A 95 -15.05 6.25 5.35
CA ARG A 95 -16.14 6.00 6.32
C ARG A 95 -17.37 5.35 5.68
N ASP A 96 -17.78 5.81 4.49
CA ASP A 96 -18.97 5.30 3.82
C ASP A 96 -18.83 3.83 3.39
N GLY A 97 -17.62 3.38 3.13
CA GLY A 97 -17.32 1.99 2.78
C GLY A 97 -16.79 1.15 3.95
N GLY A 98 -16.47 1.77 5.09
CA GLY A 98 -15.89 1.08 6.24
C GLY A 98 -14.57 0.38 5.93
N LEU A 99 -13.72 1.01 5.09
CA LEU A 99 -12.45 0.40 4.66
C LEU A 99 -11.30 1.41 4.76
N HIS A 100 -10.08 0.88 4.81
CA HIS A 100 -8.82 1.61 4.82
C HIS A 100 -8.13 1.46 3.45
N PRO A 101 -8.38 2.37 2.50
CA PRO A 101 -7.92 2.19 1.11
C PRO A 101 -6.40 2.29 0.96
N GLY A 102 -5.73 3.12 1.76
CA GLY A 102 -4.30 3.37 1.64
C GLY A 102 -3.45 2.14 1.90
N CYS A 103 -3.81 1.29 2.86
CA CYS A 103 -3.03 0.09 3.17
C CYS A 103 -2.88 -0.85 1.98
N ALA A 104 -3.88 -0.96 1.11
CA ALA A 104 -3.83 -1.77 -0.09
C ALA A 104 -3.29 -1.00 -1.31
N THR A 105 -3.82 0.20 -1.57
CA THR A 105 -3.56 0.94 -2.81
C THR A 105 -2.15 1.53 -2.85
N ILE A 106 -1.68 2.13 -1.75
CA ILE A 106 -0.34 2.72 -1.68
C ILE A 106 0.71 1.61 -1.65
N ALA A 107 0.50 0.55 -0.84
CA ALA A 107 1.41 -0.59 -0.81
C ALA A 107 1.56 -1.28 -2.18
N ALA A 108 0.51 -1.32 -2.99
CA ALA A 108 0.56 -1.89 -4.34
C ALA A 108 1.21 -0.97 -5.38
N ALA A 109 1.32 0.34 -5.10
CA ALA A 109 1.90 1.34 -6.00
C ALA A 109 3.41 1.54 -5.78
N LEU A 110 3.96 1.13 -4.63
CA LEU A 110 5.37 1.24 -4.24
C LEU A 110 6.16 -0.01 -4.62
#